data_d3cfa50130f5c61d31e39d9fd56d91e1
#
_entry.id   d3cfa50130f5c61d31e39d9fd56d91e1
#
_cell.length_a   1.000
_cell.length_b   1.000
_cell.length_c   1.000
_cell.angle_alpha   90.00
_cell.angle_beta   90.00
_cell.angle_gamma   90.00
#
_symmetry.space_group_name_H-M   'P 1'
#
loop_
_entity.id
_entity.type
_entity.pdbx_description
1 polymer ?
#
loop_
_entity_poly.entity_id
_entity_poly.type
_entity_poly.pdbx_seq_one_letter_code
_entity_poly.pdbx_strand_id
1 'polypeptide(L)'
;TDNRSRFHSTVYKKNDVNPGYKTHNGVIGDIDQGLIKPFDGFWVQAGPEGTSFDFSENCMQKGHMVYDGGARSVTNESTGSATFTFSNGEFTSSVYLSFTDDGEINLDPADAKRIIPMSPAEHLTSMFRESNKSLSINNLPYALTTDLALELDVMLLGINGEGYDTQAGQVNLTWDIMDLPEGISLTLVNNFTDQNINLYGFPSANINLPTKGGFDFPDEIMQTYPFVDEAQFSLYVSSDFATSENDEEIIPDEITLYNAYPNPFNPSTMISFEMIELDEVSLNIFDLTGRQVASLINNDVMMPGHHKISWNPGLLPSGVYLVELVTSGKSFNQKITYIK
;
A
#
# COMPACT_ATOMS: atom_id res chain seq x y z
N THR A 1 34.07 8.50 5.77
CA THR A 1 33.99 7.15 5.15
C THR A 1 32.54 6.84 4.91
N ASP A 2 32.22 6.50 3.67
CA ASP A 2 30.86 6.14 3.27
C ASP A 2 30.56 4.70 3.73
N ASN A 3 29.52 4.54 4.55
CA ASN A 3 29.08 3.21 5.02
C ASN A 3 28.20 2.47 4.02
N ARG A 4 27.81 3.09 2.90
CA ARG A 4 26.82 2.55 1.92
C ARG A 4 27.21 1.21 1.31
N SER A 5 28.50 0.99 1.04
CA SER A 5 28.97 -0.30 0.53
C SER A 5 29.06 -1.40 1.59
N ARG A 6 28.98 -1.03 2.89
CA ARG A 6 29.18 -1.92 4.01
C ARG A 6 27.91 -2.33 4.71
N PHE A 7 26.87 -1.48 4.68
CA PHE A 7 25.60 -1.69 5.37
C PHE A 7 24.42 -1.36 4.48
N HIS A 8 23.32 -2.05 4.73
CA HIS A 8 22.04 -1.66 4.15
C HIS A 8 21.62 -0.28 4.69
N SER A 9 20.91 0.49 3.89
CA SER A 9 20.46 1.85 4.27
C SER A 9 19.41 1.88 5.38
N THR A 10 18.90 0.72 5.78
CA THR A 10 17.83 0.58 6.77
C THR A 10 18.39 0.40 8.17
N VAL A 11 17.84 1.16 9.12
CA VAL A 11 18.08 1.01 10.55
C VAL A 11 16.84 0.46 11.27
N TYR A 12 17.06 -0.37 12.27
CA TYR A 12 16.03 -0.96 13.11
C TYR A 12 16.24 -0.54 14.56
N LYS A 13 15.18 -0.10 15.22
CA LYS A 13 15.17 0.26 16.64
C LYS A 13 14.02 -0.47 17.34
N LYS A 14 14.21 -0.94 18.57
CA LYS A 14 13.11 -1.50 19.37
C LYS A 14 12.02 -0.43 19.52
N ASN A 15 10.78 -0.83 19.31
CA ASN A 15 9.62 0.04 19.56
C ASN A 15 9.32 0.02 21.07
N ASP A 16 9.24 1.20 21.67
CA ASP A 16 9.00 1.34 23.12
C ASP A 16 7.50 1.36 23.46
N VAL A 17 6.63 1.53 22.48
CA VAL A 17 5.18 1.70 22.66
C VAL A 17 4.43 0.45 22.23
N ASN A 18 4.75 -0.07 21.05
CA ASN A 18 4.12 -1.27 20.48
C ASN A 18 5.14 -2.41 20.38
N PRO A 19 4.70 -3.68 20.45
CA PRO A 19 5.59 -4.80 20.17
C PRO A 19 6.21 -4.69 18.76
N GLY A 20 7.50 -4.98 18.63
CA GLY A 20 8.23 -4.99 17.36
C GLY A 20 9.33 -3.96 17.26
N TYR A 21 9.64 -3.59 16.04
CA TYR A 21 10.75 -2.69 15.71
C TYR A 21 10.24 -1.51 14.88
N LYS A 22 10.80 -0.34 15.17
CA LYS A 22 10.74 0.83 14.31
C LYS A 22 11.82 0.74 13.26
N THR A 23 11.53 1.19 12.05
CA THR A 23 12.46 1.15 10.92
C THR A 23 12.56 2.51 10.25
N HIS A 24 13.67 2.76 9.57
CA HIS A 24 13.86 3.93 8.71
C HIS A 24 14.93 3.62 7.67
N ASN A 25 14.69 3.95 6.40
CA ASN A 25 15.62 3.65 5.30
C ASN A 25 16.41 4.87 4.80
N GLY A 26 16.39 5.98 5.54
CA GLY A 26 17.00 7.24 5.13
C GLY A 26 16.03 8.20 4.44
N VAL A 27 14.90 7.70 3.93
CA VAL A 27 13.84 8.47 3.26
C VAL A 27 12.59 8.49 4.13
N ILE A 28 12.09 7.31 4.53
CA ILE A 28 10.82 7.15 5.24
C ILE A 28 10.92 6.05 6.32
N GLY A 29 10.02 6.06 7.29
CA GLY A 29 9.89 5.03 8.32
C GLY A 29 9.36 5.54 9.65
N ASP A 30 9.32 4.65 10.65
CA ASP A 30 8.76 4.93 11.99
C ASP A 30 9.70 5.73 12.92
N ILE A 31 10.97 5.86 12.58
CA ILE A 31 11.94 6.62 13.39
C ILE A 31 11.85 8.08 12.96
N ASP A 32 11.41 8.95 13.88
CA ASP A 32 11.20 10.37 13.62
C ASP A 32 12.45 11.02 12.99
N GLN A 33 12.31 11.48 11.75
CA GLN A 33 13.38 12.06 10.93
C GLN A 33 14.65 11.18 10.84
N GLY A 34 14.54 9.87 11.05
CA GLY A 34 15.71 8.98 11.12
C GLY A 34 16.64 9.24 12.31
N LEU A 35 16.19 9.99 13.33
CA LEU A 35 17.01 10.38 14.47
C LEU A 35 17.07 9.28 15.54
N ILE A 36 18.28 8.83 15.87
CA ILE A 36 18.54 7.93 16.99
C ILE A 36 18.97 8.77 18.19
N LYS A 37 18.23 8.66 19.29
CA LYS A 37 18.54 9.40 20.52
C LYS A 37 19.77 8.82 21.21
N PRO A 38 20.52 9.63 21.99
CA PRO A 38 21.57 9.11 22.84
C PRO A 38 21.07 7.96 23.72
N PHE A 39 21.87 6.89 23.83
CA PHE A 39 21.57 5.65 24.58
C PHE A 39 20.49 4.74 23.96
N ASP A 40 19.91 5.07 22.80
CA ASP A 40 19.07 4.15 22.07
C ASP A 40 19.92 3.03 21.44
N GLY A 41 19.52 1.78 21.65
CA GLY A 41 20.06 0.63 20.91
C GLY A 41 19.41 0.56 19.51
N PHE A 42 20.20 0.27 18.49
CA PHE A 42 19.71 0.05 17.14
C PHE A 42 20.50 -1.04 16.42
N TRP A 43 19.95 -1.54 15.33
CA TRP A 43 20.56 -2.56 14.46
C TRP A 43 20.64 -2.05 13.04
N VAL A 44 21.69 -2.44 12.36
CA VAL A 44 21.85 -2.27 10.90
C VAL A 44 22.23 -3.62 10.31
N GLN A 45 21.79 -3.88 9.10
CA GLN A 45 22.18 -5.09 8.38
C GLN A 45 23.52 -4.82 7.69
N ALA A 46 24.55 -5.65 7.97
CA ALA A 46 25.81 -5.59 7.25
C ALA A 46 25.63 -6.06 5.81
N GLY A 47 26.18 -5.32 4.87
CA GLY A 47 26.36 -5.73 3.48
C GLY A 47 27.56 -6.69 3.32
N PRO A 48 27.84 -7.16 2.09
CA PRO A 48 28.91 -8.14 1.82
C PRO A 48 30.31 -7.68 2.28
N GLU A 49 30.55 -6.38 2.34
CA GLU A 49 31.84 -5.79 2.68
C GLU A 49 31.92 -5.18 4.08
N GLY A 50 30.83 -5.31 4.88
CA GLY A 50 30.70 -4.61 6.14
C GLY A 50 31.29 -5.35 7.33
N THR A 51 32.29 -4.77 8.00
CA THR A 51 32.84 -5.24 9.29
C THR A 51 32.93 -4.15 10.35
N SER A 52 32.76 -2.88 10.00
CA SER A 52 32.83 -1.75 10.94
C SER A 52 31.84 -0.66 10.54
N PHE A 53 31.19 -0.06 11.52
CA PHE A 53 30.28 1.07 11.34
C PHE A 53 30.96 2.32 11.88
N ASP A 54 31.10 3.33 11.02
CA ASP A 54 31.77 4.60 11.36
C ASP A 54 30.74 5.69 11.70
N PHE A 55 30.84 6.27 12.87
CA PHE A 55 30.12 7.47 13.26
C PHE A 55 30.99 8.69 13.00
N SER A 56 30.64 9.49 11.99
CA SER A 56 31.32 10.75 11.73
C SER A 56 30.67 11.90 12.50
N GLU A 57 31.39 13.01 12.67
CA GLU A 57 30.84 14.22 13.30
C GLU A 57 29.61 14.76 12.58
N ASN A 58 29.49 14.51 11.28
CA ASN A 58 28.33 14.89 10.46
C ASN A 58 27.07 14.08 10.80
N CYS A 59 27.22 12.90 11.45
CA CYS A 59 26.10 12.10 11.94
C CYS A 59 25.51 12.64 13.26
N MET A 60 26.11 13.65 13.87
CA MET A 60 25.68 14.21 15.16
C MET A 60 25.02 15.57 14.97
N GLN A 61 23.75 15.69 15.34
CA GLN A 61 23.03 16.95 15.33
C GLN A 61 22.49 17.26 16.74
N LYS A 62 22.99 18.33 17.40
CA LYS A 62 22.48 18.87 18.68
C LYS A 62 22.17 17.78 19.74
N GLY A 63 23.06 16.81 19.92
CA GLY A 63 22.88 15.73 20.90
C GLY A 63 22.05 14.55 20.42
N HIS A 64 21.64 14.51 19.18
CA HIS A 64 21.05 13.37 18.51
C HIS A 64 22.03 12.81 17.48
N MET A 65 22.14 11.49 17.38
CA MET A 65 22.78 10.85 16.24
C MET A 65 21.77 10.79 15.11
N VAL A 66 22.11 11.39 13.98
CA VAL A 66 21.41 11.11 12.71
C VAL A 66 22.04 9.83 12.18
N TYR A 67 21.24 8.80 11.95
CA TYR A 67 21.69 7.67 11.17
C TYR A 67 21.87 8.16 9.72
N ASP A 68 23.13 8.49 9.42
CA ASP A 68 23.55 8.68 8.03
C ASP A 68 23.92 7.31 7.48
N GLY A 69 22.93 6.49 7.19
CA GLY A 69 23.03 5.20 6.48
C GLY A 69 23.46 5.39 5.03
N GLY A 70 24.38 6.30 4.84
CA GLY A 70 24.67 7.02 3.65
C GLY A 70 23.65 8.10 3.51
N ALA A 71 23.69 9.18 4.35
CA ALA A 71 22.91 10.36 4.04
C ALA A 71 23.09 10.60 2.56
N ARG A 72 22.04 10.35 1.83
CA ARG A 72 21.96 10.93 0.51
C ARG A 72 22.27 12.38 0.76
N SER A 73 23.47 12.80 0.37
CA SER A 73 23.75 14.21 0.17
C SER A 73 22.47 14.73 -0.45
N VAL A 74 21.85 15.76 0.12
CA VAL A 74 20.68 16.42 -0.46
C VAL A 74 21.14 17.08 -1.76
N THR A 75 21.52 16.25 -2.70
CA THR A 75 21.49 16.54 -4.11
C THR A 75 20.06 16.20 -4.48
N ASN A 76 19.30 17.11 -5.08
CA ASN A 76 17.95 17.00 -5.62
C ASN A 76 17.58 15.58 -6.10
N GLU A 77 17.55 14.61 -5.18
CA GLU A 77 17.12 13.25 -5.50
C GLU A 77 15.60 13.25 -5.50
N SER A 78 15.06 12.80 -6.59
CA SER A 78 13.63 12.63 -6.74
C SER A 78 13.17 11.55 -5.75
N THR A 79 12.30 11.91 -4.83
CA THR A 79 11.74 10.98 -3.84
C THR A 79 10.24 11.15 -3.77
N GLY A 80 9.53 10.03 -3.77
CA GLY A 80 8.09 9.97 -3.53
C GLY A 80 7.77 8.92 -2.46
N SER A 81 6.63 9.02 -1.83
CA SER A 81 6.26 8.06 -0.80
C SER A 81 4.75 7.91 -0.60
N ALA A 82 4.36 6.73 -0.09
CA ALA A 82 3.04 6.50 0.45
C ALA A 82 3.15 5.74 1.78
N THR A 83 2.38 6.16 2.78
CA THR A 83 2.28 5.53 4.09
C THR A 83 0.88 4.97 4.26
N PHE A 84 0.76 3.72 4.69
CA PHE A 84 -0.50 3.09 5.06
C PHE A 84 -0.44 2.71 6.53
N THR A 85 -1.31 3.29 7.35
CA THR A 85 -1.37 3.08 8.80
C THR A 85 -2.67 2.41 9.19
N PHE A 86 -2.55 1.29 9.88
CA PHE A 86 -3.65 0.49 10.41
C PHE A 86 -3.72 0.63 11.93
N SER A 87 -4.90 0.85 12.48
CA SER A 87 -5.11 0.97 13.93
C SER A 87 -6.45 0.40 14.36
N ASN A 88 -6.47 -0.34 15.47
CA ASN A 88 -7.71 -0.76 16.14
C ASN A 88 -8.00 0.05 17.42
N GLY A 89 -7.25 1.13 17.64
CA GLY A 89 -7.35 1.97 18.84
C GLY A 89 -6.43 1.54 19.98
N GLU A 90 -6.02 0.27 20.03
CA GLU A 90 -5.05 -0.28 20.99
C GLU A 90 -3.68 -0.43 20.35
N PHE A 91 -3.62 -1.04 19.16
CA PHE A 91 -2.40 -1.27 18.40
C PHE A 91 -2.41 -0.46 17.10
N THR A 92 -1.22 -0.11 16.66
CA THR A 92 -1.00 0.59 15.39
C THR A 92 0.18 -0.05 14.65
N SER A 93 0.04 -0.21 13.34
CA SER A 93 1.10 -0.69 12.46
C SER A 93 1.07 0.07 11.15
N SER A 94 2.25 0.47 10.67
CA SER A 94 2.39 1.19 9.40
C SER A 94 3.32 0.44 8.45
N VAL A 95 3.04 0.56 7.15
CA VAL A 95 3.94 0.19 6.06
C VAL A 95 4.18 1.40 5.18
N TYR A 96 5.33 1.39 4.53
CA TYR A 96 5.83 2.51 3.75
C TYR A 96 6.24 2.05 2.36
N LEU A 97 5.73 2.71 1.34
CA LEU A 97 6.21 2.63 -0.02
C LEU A 97 7.08 3.86 -0.28
N SER A 98 8.29 3.67 -0.77
CA SER A 98 9.17 4.76 -1.16
C SER A 98 9.59 4.61 -2.63
N PHE A 99 9.85 5.73 -3.28
CA PHE A 99 10.37 5.78 -4.65
C PHE A 99 11.68 6.55 -4.62
N THR A 100 12.73 5.95 -5.18
CA THR A 100 14.06 6.55 -5.16
C THR A 100 14.82 6.27 -6.46
N ASP A 101 15.78 7.12 -6.80
CA ASP A 101 16.54 6.98 -8.07
C ASP A 101 17.33 5.67 -8.15
N ASP A 102 17.72 5.09 -7.02
CA ASP A 102 18.44 3.82 -6.90
C ASP A 102 17.56 2.67 -6.40
N GLY A 103 16.24 2.87 -6.36
CA GLY A 103 15.28 1.81 -6.02
C GLY A 103 15.24 0.71 -7.07
N GLU A 104 14.92 -0.51 -6.65
CA GLU A 104 14.78 -1.69 -7.51
C GLU A 104 13.38 -2.28 -7.38
N ILE A 105 12.90 -2.99 -8.40
CA ILE A 105 11.60 -3.70 -8.35
C ILE A 105 11.67 -4.89 -7.39
N ASN A 106 12.84 -5.54 -7.29
CA ASN A 106 13.10 -6.61 -6.34
C ASN A 106 13.73 -6.07 -5.06
N LEU A 107 13.95 -6.97 -4.09
CA LEU A 107 14.58 -6.60 -2.81
C LEU A 107 15.88 -5.82 -3.00
N ASP A 108 15.95 -4.66 -2.41
CA ASP A 108 17.11 -3.78 -2.42
C ASP A 108 17.58 -3.40 -0.99
N PRO A 109 18.75 -2.76 -0.83
CA PRO A 109 19.26 -2.35 0.48
C PRO A 109 18.42 -1.29 1.21
N ALA A 110 17.54 -0.58 0.54
CA ALA A 110 16.66 0.41 1.13
C ALA A 110 15.32 -0.19 1.61
N ASP A 111 15.05 -1.45 1.26
CA ASP A 111 13.93 -2.19 1.82
C ASP A 111 14.14 -2.48 3.29
N ALA A 112 13.07 -2.36 4.07
CA ALA A 112 13.11 -2.69 5.48
C ALA A 112 12.26 -3.91 5.79
N LYS A 113 12.86 -4.92 6.40
CA LYS A 113 12.15 -6.13 6.84
C LYS A 113 11.17 -5.82 7.96
N ARG A 114 10.00 -6.44 7.92
CA ARG A 114 9.09 -6.50 9.07
C ARG A 114 9.49 -7.69 9.95
N ILE A 115 10.05 -7.39 11.11
CA ILE A 115 10.65 -8.38 12.00
C ILE A 115 9.69 -8.73 13.13
N ILE A 116 9.55 -10.03 13.45
CA ILE A 116 8.74 -10.52 14.56
C ILE A 116 9.38 -10.08 15.89
N PRO A 117 8.59 -9.57 16.86
CA PRO A 117 9.10 -9.27 18.20
C PRO A 117 9.68 -10.50 18.88
N MET A 118 10.88 -10.40 19.46
CA MET A 118 11.47 -11.49 20.24
C MET A 118 10.73 -11.79 21.55
N SER A 119 10.03 -10.80 22.10
CA SER A 119 9.16 -10.99 23.26
C SER A 119 7.75 -11.13 22.76
N PRO A 120 7.14 -12.33 22.85
CA PRO A 120 5.77 -12.56 22.42
C PRO A 120 4.80 -11.59 23.11
N ALA A 121 3.97 -10.94 22.31
CA ALA A 121 2.90 -10.06 22.78
C ALA A 121 1.82 -9.97 21.71
N GLU A 122 0.58 -9.79 22.11
CA GLU A 122 -0.51 -9.46 21.18
C GLU A 122 -0.22 -8.14 20.49
N HIS A 123 -0.45 -8.07 19.19
CA HIS A 123 -0.20 -6.86 18.40
C HIS A 123 -0.86 -6.89 17.03
N LEU A 124 -0.94 -5.72 16.43
CA LEU A 124 -1.28 -5.52 15.03
C LEU A 124 0.01 -5.41 14.21
N THR A 125 0.10 -6.11 13.09
CA THR A 125 1.21 -6.00 12.15
C THR A 125 0.70 -5.79 10.73
N SER A 126 1.43 -4.99 9.96
CA SER A 126 1.21 -4.79 8.53
C SER A 126 2.53 -4.93 7.77
N MET A 127 2.49 -5.47 6.55
CA MET A 127 3.70 -5.77 5.79
C MET A 127 3.42 -5.86 4.30
N PHE A 128 4.38 -5.49 3.47
CA PHE A 128 4.44 -5.96 2.10
C PHE A 128 5.03 -7.37 2.07
N ARG A 129 4.57 -8.18 1.11
CA ARG A 129 5.10 -9.52 0.85
C ARG A 129 5.96 -9.46 -0.40
N GLU A 130 7.25 -9.75 -0.27
CA GLU A 130 8.18 -9.73 -1.37
C GLU A 130 9.18 -10.88 -1.27
N SER A 131 9.28 -11.74 -2.28
CA SER A 131 10.30 -12.81 -2.38
C SER A 131 10.48 -13.64 -1.09
N ASN A 132 9.39 -14.05 -0.45
CA ASN A 132 9.35 -14.73 0.85
C ASN A 132 9.86 -13.90 2.03
N LYS A 133 9.86 -12.57 1.92
CA LYS A 133 10.17 -11.64 3.01
C LYS A 133 8.99 -10.71 3.27
N SER A 134 8.76 -10.47 4.55
CA SER A 134 7.83 -9.43 5.00
C SER A 134 8.58 -8.13 5.17
N LEU A 135 8.10 -7.08 4.51
CA LEU A 135 8.74 -5.76 4.53
C LEU A 135 7.85 -4.74 5.25
N SER A 136 8.48 -3.87 6.02
CA SER A 136 7.85 -2.65 6.56
C SER A 136 8.01 -1.46 5.62
N ILE A 137 9.09 -1.45 4.82
CA ILE A 137 9.32 -0.48 3.75
C ILE A 137 9.62 -1.28 2.49
N ASN A 138 8.94 -0.94 1.40
CA ASN A 138 9.24 -1.41 0.05
C ASN A 138 9.69 -0.20 -0.76
N ASN A 139 10.89 -0.27 -1.34
CA ASN A 139 11.51 0.83 -2.07
C ASN A 139 11.52 0.52 -3.56
N LEU A 140 10.89 1.35 -4.36
CA LEU A 140 10.74 1.19 -5.80
C LEU A 140 11.60 2.20 -6.57
N PRO A 141 11.91 1.92 -7.85
CA PRO A 141 12.53 2.91 -8.73
C PRO A 141 11.66 4.16 -8.87
N TYR A 142 12.27 5.35 -8.76
CA TYR A 142 11.55 6.60 -9.04
C TYR A 142 11.06 6.68 -10.49
N ALA A 143 11.87 6.21 -11.43
CA ALA A 143 11.53 6.09 -12.85
C ALA A 143 10.94 4.71 -13.17
N LEU A 144 9.84 4.35 -12.51
CA LEU A 144 9.15 3.08 -12.77
C LEU A 144 8.47 3.12 -14.14
N THR A 145 8.73 2.09 -14.97
CA THR A 145 8.23 1.98 -16.33
C THR A 145 7.28 0.79 -16.56
N THR A 146 6.98 0.04 -15.51
CA THR A 146 6.12 -1.15 -15.56
C THR A 146 5.11 -1.10 -14.44
N ASP A 147 3.90 -1.60 -14.70
CA ASP A 147 2.90 -1.79 -13.67
C ASP A 147 3.32 -2.90 -12.70
N LEU A 148 3.07 -2.68 -11.43
CA LEU A 148 3.36 -3.65 -10.37
C LEU A 148 2.10 -3.93 -9.54
N ALA A 149 1.99 -5.16 -9.03
CA ALA A 149 1.02 -5.52 -8.03
C ALA A 149 1.78 -5.99 -6.77
N LEU A 150 1.71 -5.20 -5.71
CA LEU A 150 2.33 -5.50 -4.43
C LEU A 150 1.31 -6.12 -3.49
N GLU A 151 1.64 -7.24 -2.88
CA GLU A 151 0.81 -7.81 -1.82
C GLU A 151 1.05 -7.05 -0.51
N LEU A 152 -0.02 -6.50 0.07
CA LEU A 152 -0.02 -5.83 1.37
C LEU A 152 -0.87 -6.62 2.35
N ASP A 153 -0.28 -7.08 3.43
CA ASP A 153 -0.98 -7.86 4.44
C ASP A 153 -1.10 -7.12 5.77
N VAL A 154 -2.16 -7.46 6.50
CA VAL A 154 -2.47 -6.94 7.84
C VAL A 154 -3.00 -8.07 8.70
N MET A 155 -2.45 -8.23 9.89
CA MET A 155 -2.86 -9.26 10.83
C MET A 155 -2.97 -8.70 12.24
N LEU A 156 -4.08 -8.98 12.91
CA LEU A 156 -4.20 -8.84 14.36
C LEU A 156 -3.77 -10.18 14.97
N LEU A 157 -2.75 -10.17 15.79
CA LEU A 157 -2.10 -11.37 16.33
C LEU A 157 -2.37 -11.50 17.83
N GLY A 158 -2.93 -12.64 18.22
CA GLY A 158 -3.04 -13.09 19.60
C GLY A 158 -2.03 -14.19 19.90
N ILE A 159 -1.70 -14.37 21.16
CA ILE A 159 -0.79 -15.42 21.60
C ILE A 159 -1.56 -16.74 21.78
N ASN A 160 -1.01 -17.81 21.24
CA ASN A 160 -1.52 -19.16 21.32
C ASN A 160 -0.40 -20.09 21.82
N GLY A 161 -0.24 -20.21 23.13
CA GLY A 161 0.72 -21.13 23.72
C GLY A 161 2.15 -21.02 23.17
N GLU A 162 2.46 -21.68 22.05
CA GLU A 162 3.78 -21.76 21.43
C GLU A 162 3.95 -20.84 20.20
N GLY A 163 2.92 -20.08 19.85
CA GLY A 163 2.92 -19.25 18.63
C GLY A 163 1.94 -18.10 18.67
N TYR A 164 1.66 -17.60 17.47
CA TYR A 164 0.64 -16.59 17.19
C TYR A 164 -0.50 -17.18 16.38
N ASP A 165 -1.74 -16.78 16.70
CA ASP A 165 -2.91 -16.98 15.86
C ASP A 165 -3.42 -15.62 15.36
N THR A 166 -3.82 -15.55 14.10
CA THR A 166 -4.52 -14.38 13.58
C THR A 166 -5.93 -14.33 14.15
N GLN A 167 -6.34 -13.13 14.53
CA GLN A 167 -7.66 -12.86 15.09
C GLN A 167 -8.50 -12.04 14.12
N ALA A 168 -9.80 -12.33 14.05
CA ALA A 168 -10.74 -11.46 13.39
C ALA A 168 -10.90 -10.15 14.17
N GLY A 169 -11.00 -9.03 13.48
CA GLY A 169 -11.17 -7.73 14.11
C GLY A 169 -11.45 -6.62 13.10
N GLN A 170 -11.66 -5.41 13.61
CA GLN A 170 -11.83 -4.24 12.77
C GLN A 170 -10.66 -3.28 13.00
N VAL A 171 -10.09 -2.77 11.92
CA VAL A 171 -9.06 -1.73 11.93
C VAL A 171 -9.50 -0.53 11.10
N ASN A 172 -9.05 0.64 11.49
CA ASN A 172 -9.12 1.83 10.68
C ASN A 172 -7.80 1.92 9.89
N LEU A 173 -7.89 1.98 8.57
CA LEU A 173 -6.80 2.28 7.66
C LEU A 173 -6.81 3.77 7.39
N THR A 174 -5.67 4.42 7.55
CA THR A 174 -5.39 5.78 7.08
C THR A 174 -4.16 5.76 6.17
N TRP A 175 -4.08 6.71 5.25
CA TRP A 175 -2.94 6.82 4.35
C TRP A 175 -2.52 8.27 4.15
N ASP A 176 -1.26 8.42 3.77
CA ASP A 176 -0.65 9.69 3.39
C ASP A 176 0.22 9.44 2.15
N ILE A 177 -0.02 10.18 1.08
CA ILE A 177 0.68 10.04 -0.20
C ILE A 177 1.37 11.37 -0.49
N MET A 178 2.69 11.33 -0.64
CA MET A 178 3.53 12.52 -0.80
C MET A 178 4.42 12.38 -2.04
N ASP A 179 4.36 13.39 -2.89
CA ASP A 179 5.31 13.61 -4.00
C ASP A 179 5.57 12.35 -4.87
N LEU A 180 4.51 11.60 -5.23
CA LEU A 180 4.67 10.45 -6.13
C LEU A 180 5.39 10.88 -7.41
N PRO A 181 6.20 9.97 -8.01
CA PRO A 181 6.78 10.22 -9.32
C PRO A 181 5.69 10.58 -10.34
N GLU A 182 6.03 11.45 -11.28
CA GLU A 182 5.12 11.80 -12.38
C GLU A 182 4.68 10.55 -13.13
N GLY A 183 3.40 10.44 -13.45
CA GLY A 183 2.83 9.28 -14.13
C GLY A 183 2.61 8.04 -13.24
N ILE A 184 2.90 8.08 -11.95
CA ILE A 184 2.61 6.98 -11.02
C ILE A 184 1.27 7.19 -10.33
N SER A 185 0.44 6.16 -10.37
CA SER A 185 -0.81 6.09 -9.63
C SER A 185 -0.89 4.84 -8.77
N LEU A 186 -1.62 4.95 -7.65
CA LEU A 186 -1.80 3.87 -6.69
C LEU A 186 -3.28 3.47 -6.61
N THR A 187 -3.55 2.16 -6.67
CA THR A 187 -4.90 1.60 -6.46
C THR A 187 -4.81 0.49 -5.41
N LEU A 188 -5.58 0.61 -4.33
CA LEU A 188 -5.61 -0.39 -3.27
C LEU A 188 -6.92 -1.20 -3.33
N VAL A 189 -6.80 -2.50 -3.47
CA VAL A 189 -7.94 -3.44 -3.53
C VAL A 189 -7.93 -4.34 -2.32
N ASN A 190 -9.05 -4.46 -1.63
CA ASN A 190 -9.22 -5.44 -0.56
C ASN A 190 -9.58 -6.80 -1.16
N ASN A 191 -8.70 -7.78 -1.07
CA ASN A 191 -8.85 -9.10 -1.71
C ASN A 191 -9.98 -9.95 -1.15
N PHE A 192 -10.44 -9.69 0.08
CA PHE A 192 -11.54 -10.42 0.71
C PHE A 192 -12.93 -9.87 0.37
N THR A 193 -13.00 -8.63 -0.11
CA THR A 193 -14.27 -7.96 -0.43
C THR A 193 -14.36 -7.50 -1.87
N ASP A 194 -13.26 -7.64 -2.65
CA ASP A 194 -13.10 -7.10 -4.00
C ASP A 194 -13.39 -5.57 -4.08
N GLN A 195 -13.23 -4.88 -2.95
CA GLN A 195 -13.51 -3.46 -2.86
C GLN A 195 -12.26 -2.63 -3.16
N ASN A 196 -12.37 -1.72 -4.12
CA ASN A 196 -11.37 -0.66 -4.33
C ASN A 196 -11.48 0.37 -3.21
N ILE A 197 -10.34 0.73 -2.63
CA ILE A 197 -10.23 1.81 -1.66
C ILE A 197 -9.71 3.04 -2.42
N ASN A 198 -10.52 4.10 -2.45
CA ASN A 198 -10.15 5.34 -3.12
C ASN A 198 -9.08 6.07 -2.30
N LEU A 199 -7.82 5.96 -2.75
CA LEU A 199 -6.66 6.58 -2.06
C LEU A 199 -6.58 8.11 -2.26
N TYR A 200 -7.33 8.66 -3.20
CA TYR A 200 -7.33 10.09 -3.53
C TYR A 200 -8.55 10.83 -2.94
N GLY A 201 -9.41 10.09 -2.24
CA GLY A 201 -10.55 10.63 -1.52
C GLY A 201 -10.23 10.94 -0.05
N PHE A 202 -11.21 10.77 0.82
CA PHE A 202 -11.02 10.93 2.26
C PHE A 202 -10.03 9.88 2.80
N PRO A 203 -8.93 10.26 3.47
CA PRO A 203 -7.81 9.36 3.75
C PRO A 203 -8.09 8.40 4.92
N SER A 204 -9.23 7.72 4.91
CA SER A 204 -9.62 6.77 5.96
C SER A 204 -10.62 5.73 5.44
N ALA A 205 -10.42 4.48 5.84
CA ALA A 205 -11.35 3.37 5.57
C ALA A 205 -11.40 2.40 6.76
N ASN A 206 -12.58 1.83 7.04
CA ASN A 206 -12.72 0.76 8.03
C ASN A 206 -12.59 -0.60 7.35
N ILE A 207 -11.71 -1.43 7.87
CA ILE A 207 -11.37 -2.74 7.31
C ILE A 207 -11.71 -3.83 8.32
N ASN A 208 -12.40 -4.87 7.88
CA ASN A 208 -12.60 -6.08 8.66
C ASN A 208 -11.47 -7.07 8.33
N LEU A 209 -10.75 -7.49 9.34
CA LEU A 209 -9.70 -8.50 9.23
C LEU A 209 -10.31 -9.89 9.48
N PRO A 210 -10.06 -10.88 8.60
CA PRO A 210 -10.45 -12.25 8.83
C PRO A 210 -9.46 -12.95 9.78
N THR A 211 -9.87 -14.09 10.31
CA THR A 211 -8.93 -15.09 10.85
C THR A 211 -8.33 -15.86 9.69
N LYS A 212 -6.99 -15.95 9.63
CA LYS A 212 -6.28 -16.64 8.55
C LYS A 212 -5.68 -17.97 9.02
N GLY A 213 -4.89 -17.96 10.04
CA GLY A 213 -4.17 -19.12 10.59
C GLY A 213 -3.16 -18.65 11.63
N GLY A 214 -2.29 -19.55 12.07
CA GLY A 214 -1.26 -19.26 13.06
C GLY A 214 0.12 -19.64 12.57
N PHE A 215 1.14 -19.27 13.35
CA PHE A 215 2.55 -19.63 13.14
C PHE A 215 3.29 -19.64 14.47
N ASP A 216 4.36 -20.43 14.55
CA ASP A 216 5.17 -20.58 15.76
C ASP A 216 5.97 -19.29 16.09
N PHE A 217 6.34 -19.14 17.34
CA PHE A 217 7.26 -18.06 17.74
C PHE A 217 8.60 -18.21 17.01
N PRO A 218 9.29 -17.08 16.72
CA PRO A 218 10.55 -17.13 16.00
C PRO A 218 11.63 -17.85 16.81
N ASP A 219 12.32 -18.78 16.16
CA ASP A 219 13.48 -19.48 16.72
C ASP A 219 14.76 -18.64 16.66
N GLU A 220 14.80 -17.66 15.76
CA GLU A 220 15.97 -16.84 15.47
C GLU A 220 15.68 -15.35 15.63
N ILE A 221 16.73 -14.58 15.95
CA ILE A 221 16.68 -13.12 15.96
C ILE A 221 16.51 -12.60 14.51
N MET A 222 15.72 -11.53 14.33
CA MET A 222 15.51 -10.88 13.03
C MET A 222 14.71 -11.71 12.01
N GLN A 223 13.97 -12.70 12.49
CA GLN A 223 13.04 -13.45 11.64
C GLN A 223 11.87 -12.57 11.18
N THR A 224 11.50 -12.66 9.89
CA THR A 224 10.35 -11.96 9.33
C THR A 224 9.07 -12.78 9.49
N TYR A 225 7.91 -12.11 9.44
CA TYR A 225 6.63 -12.80 9.50
C TYR A 225 6.46 -13.75 8.31
N PRO A 226 5.94 -14.95 8.54
CA PRO A 226 5.55 -15.85 7.45
C PRO A 226 4.32 -15.30 6.72
N PHE A 227 4.11 -15.73 5.48
CA PHE A 227 2.89 -15.45 4.75
C PHE A 227 1.84 -16.47 5.18
N VAL A 228 0.82 -15.98 5.87
CA VAL A 228 -0.29 -16.80 6.36
C VAL A 228 -1.49 -16.52 5.46
N ASP A 229 -1.91 -17.51 4.65
CA ASP A 229 -3.03 -17.39 3.71
C ASP A 229 -2.83 -16.25 2.67
N GLU A 230 -3.91 -15.76 2.07
CA GLU A 230 -3.87 -14.67 1.10
C GLU A 230 -3.59 -13.32 1.77
N ALA A 231 -2.95 -12.41 1.04
CA ALA A 231 -2.75 -11.04 1.49
C ALA A 231 -4.11 -10.30 1.61
N GLN A 232 -4.21 -9.39 2.59
CA GLN A 232 -5.45 -8.61 2.78
C GLN A 232 -5.72 -7.70 1.58
N PHE A 233 -4.67 -7.13 0.99
CA PHE A 233 -4.78 -6.18 -0.10
C PHE A 233 -3.81 -6.48 -1.24
N SER A 234 -4.21 -6.07 -2.43
CA SER A 234 -3.33 -5.85 -3.57
C SER A 234 -3.17 -4.35 -3.80
N LEU A 235 -1.95 -3.85 -3.70
CA LEU A 235 -1.59 -2.47 -4.05
C LEU A 235 -1.05 -2.46 -5.47
N TYR A 236 -1.82 -1.93 -6.40
CA TYR A 236 -1.39 -1.73 -7.78
C TYR A 236 -0.66 -0.39 -7.87
N VAL A 237 0.56 -0.45 -8.38
CA VAL A 237 1.38 0.71 -8.73
C VAL A 237 1.40 0.78 -10.24
N SER A 238 0.65 1.70 -10.82
CA SER A 238 0.54 1.83 -12.28
C SER A 238 1.40 3.00 -12.76
N SER A 239 2.09 2.77 -13.88
CA SER A 239 2.96 3.74 -14.52
C SER A 239 2.42 4.11 -15.90
N ASP A 240 2.20 5.40 -16.14
CA ASP A 240 1.80 5.88 -17.47
C ASP A 240 2.87 5.59 -18.55
N PHE A 241 4.10 5.26 -18.13
CA PHE A 241 5.19 4.87 -19.03
C PHE A 241 5.14 3.40 -19.47
N ALA A 242 4.34 2.55 -18.78
CA ALA A 242 4.24 1.12 -19.09
C ALA A 242 3.58 0.82 -20.45
N THR A 243 2.94 1.79 -21.06
CA THR A 243 2.17 1.64 -22.31
C THR A 243 2.94 2.02 -23.58
N SER A 244 4.24 2.38 -23.50
CA SER A 244 4.94 3.02 -24.63
C SER A 244 5.67 2.09 -25.63
N GLU A 245 5.42 0.77 -25.65
CA GLU A 245 6.07 -0.04 -26.70
C GLU A 245 5.24 -0.31 -27.96
N ASN A 246 3.94 -0.01 -28.03
CA ASN A 246 3.18 -0.12 -29.30
C ASN A 246 1.80 0.58 -29.39
N ASP A 247 1.45 1.48 -28.49
CA ASP A 247 0.25 2.31 -28.72
C ASP A 247 0.63 3.78 -28.70
N GLU A 248 0.33 4.49 -29.80
CA GLU A 248 0.32 5.94 -29.82
C GLU A 248 -0.46 6.43 -28.60
N GLU A 249 0.14 7.34 -27.82
CA GLU A 249 -0.53 8.05 -26.71
C GLU A 249 -1.88 8.56 -27.18
N ILE A 250 -2.92 7.75 -26.99
CA ILE A 250 -4.27 8.28 -27.02
C ILE A 250 -4.49 8.82 -25.60
N ILE A 251 -4.09 10.06 -25.35
CA ILE A 251 -4.69 10.85 -24.29
C ILE A 251 -6.17 10.82 -24.65
N PRO A 252 -7.05 10.26 -23.81
CA PRO A 252 -8.47 10.21 -24.15
C PRO A 252 -8.95 11.62 -24.37
N ASP A 253 -9.40 11.92 -25.58
CA ASP A 253 -9.97 13.24 -25.91
C ASP A 253 -11.29 13.48 -25.19
N GLU A 254 -11.88 12.44 -24.55
CA GLU A 254 -13.16 12.56 -23.87
C GLU A 254 -13.36 11.51 -22.76
N ILE A 255 -14.12 11.88 -21.74
CA ILE A 255 -14.58 10.97 -20.68
C ILE A 255 -15.37 9.83 -21.34
N THR A 256 -15.00 8.59 -21.04
CA THR A 256 -15.61 7.42 -21.67
C THR A 256 -16.07 6.42 -20.60
N LEU A 257 -17.31 5.94 -20.69
CA LEU A 257 -17.82 4.81 -19.93
C LEU A 257 -17.76 3.55 -20.80
N TYR A 258 -16.85 2.62 -20.47
CA TYR A 258 -16.67 1.38 -21.22
C TYR A 258 -17.75 0.34 -20.91
N ASN A 259 -17.95 -0.59 -21.82
CA ASN A 259 -18.90 -1.68 -21.59
C ASN A 259 -18.47 -2.53 -20.39
N ALA A 260 -19.39 -2.70 -19.43
CA ALA A 260 -19.14 -3.57 -18.29
C ALA A 260 -18.87 -5.01 -18.72
N TYR A 261 -17.91 -5.65 -18.09
CA TYR A 261 -17.53 -7.03 -18.42
C TYR A 261 -17.30 -7.86 -17.14
N PRO A 262 -17.83 -9.10 -17.07
CA PRO A 262 -18.75 -9.70 -18.04
C PRO A 262 -20.13 -9.03 -18.08
N ASN A 263 -20.82 -9.09 -19.22
CA ASN A 263 -22.22 -8.67 -19.36
C ASN A 263 -22.90 -9.55 -20.44
N PRO A 264 -23.84 -10.44 -20.11
CA PRO A 264 -24.44 -10.69 -18.78
C PRO A 264 -23.44 -11.24 -17.74
N PHE A 265 -23.72 -11.03 -16.44
CA PHE A 265 -22.80 -11.38 -15.35
C PHE A 265 -23.46 -12.20 -14.22
N ASN A 266 -22.62 -12.97 -13.49
CA ASN A 266 -22.94 -13.74 -12.29
C ASN A 266 -21.63 -14.01 -11.51
N PRO A 267 -21.47 -13.67 -10.23
CA PRO A 267 -22.33 -12.75 -9.48
C PRO A 267 -21.89 -11.27 -9.63
N SER A 268 -20.76 -10.96 -10.26
CA SER A 268 -20.20 -9.62 -10.35
C SER A 268 -19.83 -9.22 -11.77
N THR A 269 -19.78 -7.90 -12.00
CA THR A 269 -19.28 -7.30 -13.24
C THR A 269 -18.34 -6.15 -12.92
N MET A 270 -17.40 -5.87 -13.81
CA MET A 270 -16.50 -4.73 -13.74
C MET A 270 -17.05 -3.59 -14.60
N ILE A 271 -17.21 -2.42 -14.02
CA ILE A 271 -17.58 -1.18 -14.69
C ILE A 271 -16.31 -0.34 -14.81
N SER A 272 -15.90 -0.06 -16.03
CA SER A 272 -14.68 0.70 -16.32
C SER A 272 -15.03 2.01 -16.99
N PHE A 273 -14.33 3.07 -16.62
CA PHE A 273 -14.48 4.39 -17.25
C PHE A 273 -13.16 5.16 -17.25
N GLU A 274 -13.08 6.19 -18.04
CA GLU A 274 -11.89 7.00 -18.22
C GLU A 274 -12.20 8.46 -17.95
N MET A 275 -11.33 9.12 -17.19
CA MET A 275 -11.40 10.53 -16.84
C MET A 275 -10.23 11.27 -17.50
N ILE A 276 -10.50 12.44 -18.06
CA ILE A 276 -9.50 13.28 -18.75
C ILE A 276 -8.93 14.38 -17.86
N GLU A 277 -9.64 14.74 -16.82
CA GLU A 277 -9.26 15.80 -15.86
C GLU A 277 -9.80 15.48 -14.47
N LEU A 278 -9.28 16.16 -13.46
CA LEU A 278 -9.77 16.08 -12.09
C LEU A 278 -11.22 16.59 -12.04
N ASP A 279 -12.15 15.73 -11.65
CA ASP A 279 -13.58 16.07 -11.62
C ASP A 279 -14.32 15.31 -10.51
N GLU A 280 -15.48 15.85 -10.07
CA GLU A 280 -16.40 15.14 -9.19
C GLU A 280 -17.18 14.10 -9.98
N VAL A 281 -17.15 12.85 -9.50
CA VAL A 281 -17.77 11.70 -10.17
C VAL A 281 -18.80 11.06 -9.27
N SER A 282 -19.94 10.69 -9.85
CA SER A 282 -20.93 9.81 -9.25
C SER A 282 -21.17 8.61 -10.18
N LEU A 283 -21.15 7.40 -9.63
CA LEU A 283 -21.46 6.17 -10.35
C LEU A 283 -22.61 5.46 -9.65
N ASN A 284 -23.75 5.45 -10.28
CA ASN A 284 -25.00 4.94 -9.72
C ASN A 284 -25.58 3.81 -10.54
N ILE A 285 -26.29 2.90 -9.88
CA ILE A 285 -27.03 1.80 -10.54
C ILE A 285 -28.51 1.98 -10.28
N PHE A 286 -29.29 1.85 -11.34
CA PHE A 286 -30.76 1.98 -11.31
C PHE A 286 -31.43 0.71 -11.84
N ASP A 287 -32.60 0.39 -11.30
CA ASP A 287 -33.50 -0.59 -11.92
C ASP A 287 -34.30 0.05 -13.08
N LEU A 288 -35.03 -0.78 -13.82
CA LEU A 288 -35.82 -0.28 -14.98
C LEU A 288 -36.97 0.65 -14.61
N THR A 289 -37.31 0.79 -13.32
CA THR A 289 -38.29 1.75 -12.84
C THR A 289 -37.68 3.11 -12.52
N GLY A 290 -36.35 3.26 -12.67
CA GLY A 290 -35.61 4.47 -12.33
C GLY A 290 -35.28 4.61 -10.86
N ARG A 291 -35.46 3.55 -10.07
CA ARG A 291 -35.09 3.55 -8.66
C ARG A 291 -33.60 3.21 -8.54
N GLN A 292 -32.85 4.04 -7.83
CA GLN A 292 -31.46 3.78 -7.52
C GLN A 292 -31.36 2.55 -6.58
N VAL A 293 -30.59 1.55 -6.98
CA VAL A 293 -30.38 0.30 -6.25
C VAL A 293 -28.98 0.20 -5.64
N ALA A 294 -28.02 0.96 -6.16
CA ALA A 294 -26.68 1.11 -5.60
C ALA A 294 -26.08 2.49 -5.96
N SER A 295 -25.21 3.00 -5.08
CA SER A 295 -24.30 4.11 -5.36
C SER A 295 -22.90 3.58 -5.15
N LEU A 296 -22.10 3.50 -6.20
CA LEU A 296 -20.76 2.92 -6.18
C LEU A 296 -19.72 4.01 -5.95
N ILE A 297 -19.97 5.21 -6.47
CA ILE A 297 -19.19 6.43 -6.25
C ILE A 297 -20.21 7.55 -6.00
N ASN A 298 -19.96 8.41 -5.00
CA ASN A 298 -20.91 9.43 -4.58
C ASN A 298 -20.26 10.80 -4.46
N ASN A 299 -20.17 11.54 -5.57
CA ASN A 299 -19.53 12.85 -5.69
C ASN A 299 -18.07 12.85 -5.18
N ASP A 300 -17.35 11.77 -5.48
CA ASP A 300 -15.93 11.69 -5.14
C ASP A 300 -15.09 12.39 -6.22
N VAL A 301 -14.07 13.12 -5.78
CA VAL A 301 -13.12 13.75 -6.69
C VAL A 301 -12.19 12.67 -7.25
N MET A 302 -12.20 12.50 -8.58
CA MET A 302 -11.38 11.49 -9.25
C MET A 302 -10.37 12.14 -10.19
N MET A 303 -9.18 11.59 -10.21
CA MET A 303 -8.09 12.05 -11.08
C MET A 303 -8.26 11.58 -12.53
N PRO A 304 -7.57 12.22 -13.49
CA PRO A 304 -7.46 11.68 -14.85
C PRO A 304 -6.94 10.24 -14.81
N GLY A 305 -7.38 9.42 -15.77
CA GLY A 305 -6.94 8.05 -15.93
C GLY A 305 -8.08 7.03 -16.02
N HIS A 306 -7.70 5.76 -16.07
CA HIS A 306 -8.61 4.62 -16.21
C HIS A 306 -9.05 4.11 -14.85
N HIS A 307 -10.37 4.05 -14.60
CA HIS A 307 -10.99 3.62 -13.36
C HIS A 307 -11.78 2.32 -13.56
N LYS A 308 -11.72 1.41 -12.57
CA LYS A 308 -12.43 0.13 -12.58
C LYS A 308 -13.13 -0.07 -11.25
N ILE A 309 -14.43 -0.32 -11.30
CA ILE A 309 -15.28 -0.55 -10.12
C ILE A 309 -15.99 -1.88 -10.28
N SER A 310 -15.80 -2.79 -9.33
CA SER A 310 -16.55 -4.04 -9.29
C SER A 310 -17.94 -3.82 -8.68
N TRP A 311 -18.97 -4.43 -9.26
CA TRP A 311 -20.32 -4.42 -8.73
C TRP A 311 -20.88 -5.82 -8.60
N ASN A 312 -21.35 -6.14 -7.37
CA ASN A 312 -22.08 -7.36 -7.06
C ASN A 312 -23.48 -6.97 -6.54
N PRO A 313 -24.56 -7.34 -7.23
CA PRO A 313 -25.93 -7.01 -6.84
C PRO A 313 -26.41 -7.71 -5.57
N GLY A 314 -25.73 -8.73 -5.07
CA GLY A 314 -26.08 -9.46 -3.87
C GLY A 314 -27.48 -10.07 -3.93
N LEU A 315 -28.42 -9.56 -3.13
CA LEU A 315 -29.79 -10.06 -3.03
C LEU A 315 -30.74 -9.51 -4.11
N LEU A 316 -30.32 -8.62 -4.96
CA LEU A 316 -31.17 -8.09 -6.02
C LEU A 316 -31.62 -9.20 -6.99
N PRO A 317 -32.80 -9.08 -7.60
CA PRO A 317 -33.29 -10.06 -8.57
C PRO A 317 -32.48 -10.06 -9.85
N SER A 318 -32.43 -11.21 -10.56
CA SER A 318 -31.96 -11.24 -11.95
C SER A 318 -32.74 -10.27 -12.80
N GLY A 319 -32.06 -9.52 -13.65
CA GLY A 319 -32.71 -8.50 -14.45
C GLY A 319 -31.73 -7.55 -15.12
N VAL A 320 -32.31 -6.54 -15.71
CA VAL A 320 -31.58 -5.46 -16.40
C VAL A 320 -31.46 -4.27 -15.46
N TYR A 321 -30.27 -3.72 -15.40
CA TYR A 321 -29.93 -2.52 -14.63
C TYR A 321 -29.28 -1.48 -15.53
N LEU A 322 -29.39 -0.23 -15.15
CA LEU A 322 -28.74 0.91 -15.81
C LEU A 322 -27.62 1.44 -14.91
N VAL A 323 -26.42 1.49 -15.44
CA VAL A 323 -25.29 2.20 -14.86
C VAL A 323 -25.31 3.63 -15.35
N GLU A 324 -25.20 4.60 -14.46
CA GLU A 324 -25.07 6.01 -14.79
C GLU A 324 -23.80 6.56 -14.17
N LEU A 325 -22.89 7.05 -15.01
CA LEU A 325 -21.71 7.82 -14.63
C LEU A 325 -22.03 9.30 -14.86
N VAL A 326 -21.93 10.10 -13.80
CA VAL A 326 -22.15 11.55 -13.83
C VAL A 326 -20.88 12.26 -13.42
N THR A 327 -20.47 13.24 -14.20
CA THR A 327 -19.39 14.19 -13.91
C THR A 327 -19.95 15.60 -13.89
N SER A 328 -19.15 16.62 -13.52
CA SER A 328 -19.65 18.01 -13.48
C SER A 328 -20.14 18.53 -14.82
N GLY A 329 -19.73 17.93 -15.95
CA GLY A 329 -20.10 18.37 -17.29
C GLY A 329 -20.91 17.39 -18.12
N LYS A 330 -20.95 16.10 -17.77
CA LYS A 330 -21.52 15.04 -18.63
C LYS A 330 -22.15 13.91 -17.82
N SER A 331 -23.10 13.21 -18.44
CA SER A 331 -23.68 11.96 -17.93
C SER A 331 -23.59 10.88 -19.01
N PHE A 332 -23.15 9.69 -18.61
CA PHE A 332 -23.01 8.51 -19.45
C PHE A 332 -23.83 7.38 -18.89
N ASN A 333 -24.47 6.61 -19.77
CA ASN A 333 -25.35 5.52 -19.36
C ASN A 333 -25.03 4.25 -20.12
N GLN A 334 -25.06 3.10 -19.42
CA GLN A 334 -25.01 1.79 -20.06
C GLN A 334 -25.95 0.80 -19.41
N LYS A 335 -26.34 -0.20 -20.17
CA LYS A 335 -27.22 -1.28 -19.75
C LYS A 335 -26.39 -2.52 -19.39
N ILE A 336 -26.68 -3.11 -18.23
CA ILE A 336 -26.05 -4.35 -17.76
C ILE A 336 -27.13 -5.37 -17.42
N THR A 337 -26.80 -6.66 -17.52
CA THR A 337 -27.74 -7.76 -17.28
C THR A 337 -27.18 -8.72 -16.22
N TYR A 338 -27.88 -8.82 -15.09
CA TYR A 338 -27.57 -9.75 -14.02
C TYR A 338 -28.36 -11.05 -14.17
N ILE A 339 -27.68 -12.19 -14.05
CA ILE A 339 -28.25 -13.53 -14.12
C ILE A 339 -27.81 -14.28 -12.86
N LYS A 340 -28.77 -14.78 -12.09
CA LYS A 340 -28.50 -15.67 -10.94
C LYS A 340 -28.25 -17.10 -11.39
#